data_201e66863884cd401d3d45d70c41c1ce
#
_entry.id   201e66863884cd401d3d45d70c41c1ce
#
_cell.length_a   1.000
_cell.length_b   1.000
_cell.length_c   1.000
_cell.angle_alpha   90.00
_cell.angle_beta   90.00
_cell.angle_gamma   90.00
#
_symmetry.space_group_name_H-M   'P 1'
#
loop_
_entity.id
_entity.type
_entity.pdbx_description
1 polymer ?
#
loop_
_entity_poly.entity_id
_entity_poly.type
_entity_poly.pdbx_seq_one_letter_code
_entity_poly.pdbx_strand_id
1 'polypeptide(L)'
;MENTITGMDYKIREVAGRIRELREISGLTVEEMAQHTGVSVDEYIACEAGNRNLSIAFLYRCVLIFGVDMSDLLEGRSAKLRSYALTRKGEGQRIEEAHHMVGYNLAADFRNRIALPLYMEIKYRPGAEFEDIELVTHEGQECDIVIRGQMKIQIGSKTEILRAGDTSYYDSSIPHGMIAVDKLTLPLYA
;
A
#
# COMPACT_ATOMS: atom_id res chain seq x y z
N MET A 1 -15.13 -19.15 -37.95
CA MET A 1 -15.00 -17.70 -37.84
C MET A 1 -14.49 -17.43 -36.42
N GLU A 2 -13.20 -17.18 -36.24
CA GLU A 2 -12.62 -16.83 -34.97
C GLU A 2 -13.17 -15.46 -34.56
N ASN A 3 -13.82 -15.45 -33.40
CA ASN A 3 -14.33 -14.23 -32.76
C ASN A 3 -13.11 -13.42 -32.28
N THR A 4 -12.62 -12.50 -33.08
CA THR A 4 -11.56 -11.59 -32.69
C THR A 4 -12.13 -10.70 -31.59
N ILE A 5 -11.80 -11.02 -30.32
CA ILE A 5 -12.12 -10.17 -29.17
C ILE A 5 -11.50 -8.80 -29.44
N THR A 6 -12.32 -7.79 -29.61
CA THR A 6 -11.83 -6.43 -29.80
C THR A 6 -11.12 -5.95 -28.53
N GLY A 7 -10.17 -5.02 -28.65
CA GLY A 7 -9.47 -4.48 -27.48
C GLY A 7 -10.43 -3.88 -26.44
N MET A 8 -11.63 -3.45 -26.86
CA MET A 8 -12.70 -2.94 -25.99
C MET A 8 -13.32 -4.06 -25.15
N ASP A 9 -13.60 -5.23 -25.73
CA ASP A 9 -14.18 -6.37 -25.01
C ASP A 9 -13.21 -6.89 -23.95
N TYR A 10 -11.91 -6.87 -24.25
CA TYR A 10 -10.87 -7.21 -23.27
C TYR A 10 -10.91 -6.24 -22.07
N LYS A 11 -10.97 -4.94 -22.31
CA LYS A 11 -11.04 -3.92 -21.25
C LYS A 11 -12.32 -4.03 -20.42
N ILE A 12 -13.45 -4.31 -21.02
CA ILE A 12 -14.71 -4.53 -20.30
C ILE A 12 -14.56 -5.70 -19.32
N ARG A 13 -13.96 -6.81 -19.75
CA ARG A 13 -13.74 -7.99 -18.88
C ARG A 13 -12.77 -7.72 -17.74
N GLU A 14 -11.72 -6.95 -17.97
CA GLU A 14 -10.80 -6.54 -16.91
C GLU A 14 -11.52 -5.71 -15.83
N VAL A 15 -12.30 -4.70 -16.24
CA VAL A 15 -13.06 -3.85 -15.31
C VAL A 15 -14.13 -4.66 -14.59
N ALA A 16 -14.82 -5.55 -15.28
CA ALA A 16 -15.82 -6.44 -14.68
C ALA A 16 -15.20 -7.36 -13.63
N GLY A 17 -14.02 -7.92 -13.90
CA GLY A 17 -13.27 -8.74 -12.94
C GLY A 17 -12.92 -7.96 -11.68
N ARG A 18 -12.49 -6.71 -11.80
CA ARG A 18 -12.19 -5.83 -10.65
C ARG A 18 -13.45 -5.50 -9.84
N ILE A 19 -14.59 -5.27 -10.49
CA ILE A 19 -15.87 -5.07 -9.80
C ILE A 19 -16.21 -6.28 -8.95
N ARG A 20 -16.02 -7.50 -9.49
CA ARG A 20 -16.23 -8.74 -8.75
C ARG A 20 -15.30 -8.86 -7.54
N GLU A 21 -14.01 -8.65 -7.73
CA GLU A 21 -13.01 -8.68 -6.64
C GLU A 21 -13.36 -7.68 -5.54
N LEU A 22 -13.71 -6.44 -5.91
CA LEU A 22 -14.10 -5.40 -4.94
C LEU A 22 -15.38 -5.77 -4.19
N ARG A 23 -16.37 -6.36 -4.87
CA ARG A 23 -17.59 -6.87 -4.22
C ARG A 23 -17.27 -7.95 -3.19
N GLU A 24 -16.47 -8.94 -3.57
CA GLU A 24 -16.08 -10.06 -2.70
C GLU A 24 -15.27 -9.57 -1.49
N ILE A 25 -14.30 -8.69 -1.70
CA ILE A 25 -13.51 -8.06 -0.62
C ILE A 25 -14.41 -7.25 0.32
N SER A 26 -15.43 -6.56 -0.22
CA SER A 26 -16.39 -5.77 0.57
C SER A 26 -17.44 -6.63 1.28
N GLY A 27 -17.45 -7.94 1.05
CA GLY A 27 -18.42 -8.87 1.64
C GLY A 27 -19.85 -8.67 1.13
N LEU A 28 -20.03 -8.03 -0.03
CA LEU A 28 -21.35 -7.75 -0.60
C LEU A 28 -21.82 -8.90 -1.50
N THR A 29 -23.13 -9.20 -1.41
CA THR A 29 -23.76 -10.14 -2.32
C THR A 29 -24.08 -9.51 -3.67
N VAL A 30 -24.38 -10.34 -4.65
CA VAL A 30 -24.80 -9.90 -6.00
C VAL A 30 -26.13 -9.12 -5.91
N GLU A 31 -27.04 -9.56 -5.05
CA GLU A 31 -28.35 -8.93 -4.82
C GLU A 31 -28.21 -7.53 -4.21
N GLU A 32 -27.33 -7.37 -3.20
CA GLU A 32 -27.04 -6.08 -2.60
C GLU A 32 -26.43 -5.12 -3.63
N MET A 33 -25.47 -5.59 -4.42
CA MET A 33 -24.87 -4.77 -5.46
C MET A 33 -25.86 -4.39 -6.56
N ALA A 34 -26.74 -5.28 -6.98
CA ALA A 34 -27.79 -5.00 -7.93
C ALA A 34 -28.73 -3.89 -7.39
N GLN A 35 -29.14 -3.98 -6.13
CA GLN A 35 -29.93 -2.97 -5.45
C GLN A 35 -29.22 -1.61 -5.39
N HIS A 36 -27.96 -1.60 -4.95
CA HIS A 36 -27.15 -0.38 -4.81
C HIS A 36 -26.83 0.29 -6.15
N THR A 37 -26.61 -0.51 -7.19
CA THR A 37 -26.36 0.00 -8.54
C THR A 37 -27.61 0.30 -9.34
N GLY A 38 -28.81 -0.05 -8.81
CA GLY A 38 -30.11 0.23 -9.42
C GLY A 38 -30.34 -0.51 -10.74
N VAL A 39 -29.82 -1.75 -10.84
CA VAL A 39 -30.05 -2.65 -11.96
C VAL A 39 -30.71 -3.95 -11.45
N SER A 40 -31.24 -4.79 -12.36
CA SER A 40 -31.72 -6.12 -11.97
C SER A 40 -30.54 -7.04 -11.61
N VAL A 41 -30.82 -8.10 -10.83
CA VAL A 41 -29.81 -9.10 -10.45
C VAL A 41 -29.20 -9.74 -11.70
N ASP A 42 -30.01 -10.10 -12.68
CA ASP A 42 -29.52 -10.68 -13.96
C ASP A 42 -28.64 -9.71 -14.73
N GLU A 43 -29.01 -8.44 -14.72
CA GLU A 43 -28.21 -7.38 -15.36
C GLU A 43 -26.87 -7.17 -14.65
N TYR A 44 -26.87 -7.19 -13.30
CA TYR A 44 -25.64 -7.08 -12.52
C TYR A 44 -24.71 -8.27 -12.80
N ILE A 45 -25.23 -9.50 -12.80
CA ILE A 45 -24.45 -10.71 -13.13
C ILE A 45 -23.83 -10.59 -14.53
N ALA A 46 -24.60 -10.13 -15.51
CA ALA A 46 -24.09 -9.94 -16.87
C ALA A 46 -23.00 -8.88 -16.95
N CYS A 47 -23.11 -7.77 -16.19
CA CYS A 47 -22.08 -6.74 -16.07
C CYS A 47 -20.82 -7.29 -15.42
N GLU A 48 -20.93 -7.98 -14.30
CA GLU A 48 -19.80 -8.57 -13.55
C GLU A 48 -19.12 -9.72 -14.32
N ALA A 49 -19.82 -10.40 -15.21
CA ALA A 49 -19.26 -11.40 -16.11
C ALA A 49 -18.55 -10.78 -17.34
N GLY A 50 -18.65 -9.46 -17.54
CA GLY A 50 -18.09 -8.78 -18.71
C GLY A 50 -18.83 -9.11 -20.02
N ASN A 51 -20.07 -9.58 -19.92
CA ASN A 51 -20.91 -9.96 -21.06
C ASN A 51 -21.82 -8.80 -21.53
N ARG A 52 -21.68 -7.63 -20.92
CA ARG A 52 -22.45 -6.42 -21.21
C ARG A 52 -21.56 -5.19 -21.13
N ASN A 53 -21.90 -4.17 -21.93
CA ASN A 53 -21.26 -2.87 -21.83
C ASN A 53 -21.53 -2.23 -20.47
N LEU A 54 -20.48 -1.78 -19.80
CA LEU A 54 -20.56 -1.09 -18.52
C LEU A 54 -20.86 0.39 -18.75
N SER A 55 -22.05 0.84 -18.37
CA SER A 55 -22.39 2.26 -18.51
C SER A 55 -21.60 3.10 -17.49
N ILE A 56 -21.33 4.37 -17.82
CA ILE A 56 -20.67 5.31 -16.90
C ILE A 56 -21.46 5.44 -15.60
N ALA A 57 -22.80 5.45 -15.66
CA ALA A 57 -23.65 5.54 -14.48
C ALA A 57 -23.50 4.31 -13.56
N PHE A 58 -23.41 3.12 -14.15
CA PHE A 58 -23.14 1.87 -13.39
C PHE A 58 -21.76 1.91 -12.72
N LEU A 59 -20.72 2.25 -13.48
CA LEU A 59 -19.35 2.36 -12.97
C LEU A 59 -19.25 3.41 -11.85
N TYR A 60 -19.92 4.56 -12.01
CA TYR A 60 -19.93 5.62 -11.01
C TYR A 60 -20.59 5.15 -9.68
N ARG A 61 -21.68 4.39 -9.76
CA ARG A 61 -22.29 3.80 -8.56
C ARG A 61 -21.38 2.77 -7.90
N CYS A 62 -20.73 1.90 -8.68
CA CYS A 62 -19.75 0.94 -8.16
C CYS A 62 -18.60 1.64 -7.39
N VAL A 63 -18.01 2.70 -7.96
CA VAL A 63 -16.90 3.41 -7.28
C VAL A 63 -17.37 4.11 -6.00
N LEU A 64 -18.61 4.61 -5.94
CA LEU A 64 -19.18 5.18 -4.72
C LEU A 64 -19.37 4.11 -3.63
N ILE A 65 -19.90 2.95 -4.01
CA ILE A 65 -20.13 1.82 -3.09
C ILE A 65 -18.81 1.31 -2.52
N PHE A 66 -17.83 1.05 -3.39
CA PHE A 66 -16.52 0.53 -2.99
C PHE A 66 -15.60 1.59 -2.39
N GLY A 67 -15.91 2.88 -2.57
CA GLY A 67 -15.07 3.97 -2.11
C GLY A 67 -13.72 4.07 -2.84
N VAL A 68 -13.67 3.70 -4.12
CA VAL A 68 -12.47 3.77 -4.98
C VAL A 68 -12.58 4.91 -5.99
N ASP A 69 -11.50 5.26 -6.69
CA ASP A 69 -11.55 6.21 -7.79
C ASP A 69 -11.91 5.51 -9.11
N MET A 70 -12.55 6.26 -10.02
CA MET A 70 -12.90 5.78 -11.34
C MET A 70 -11.64 5.34 -12.12
N SER A 71 -10.53 6.07 -11.99
CA SER A 71 -9.27 5.71 -12.63
C SER A 71 -8.72 4.39 -12.11
N ASP A 72 -8.82 4.14 -10.80
CA ASP A 72 -8.36 2.88 -10.18
C ASP A 72 -9.20 1.70 -10.71
N LEU A 73 -10.52 1.88 -10.84
CA LEU A 73 -11.41 0.87 -11.38
C LEU A 73 -11.12 0.58 -12.88
N LEU A 74 -10.88 1.63 -13.67
CA LEU A 74 -10.68 1.49 -15.12
C LEU A 74 -9.28 1.05 -15.51
N GLU A 75 -8.23 1.55 -14.83
CA GLU A 75 -6.84 1.32 -15.21
C GLU A 75 -6.20 0.13 -14.47
N GLY A 76 -6.85 -0.39 -13.42
CA GLY A 76 -6.32 -1.52 -12.64
C GLY A 76 -5.13 -1.15 -11.78
N ARG A 77 -4.96 0.10 -11.45
CA ARG A 77 -4.14 0.49 -10.32
C ARG A 77 -4.85 -0.01 -9.08
N SER A 78 -4.14 -0.64 -8.16
CA SER A 78 -4.71 -1.23 -6.94
C SER A 78 -5.80 -0.32 -6.38
N ALA A 79 -7.03 -0.83 -6.33
CA ALA A 79 -8.17 -0.07 -5.81
C ALA A 79 -7.87 0.29 -4.37
N LYS A 80 -7.58 1.58 -4.11
CA LYS A 80 -7.22 2.05 -2.77
C LYS A 80 -8.45 2.00 -1.88
N LEU A 81 -8.50 1.03 -1.00
CA LEU A 81 -9.57 0.85 -0.03
C LEU A 81 -9.52 1.96 1.04
N ARG A 82 -10.70 2.40 1.49
CA ARG A 82 -10.82 3.44 2.53
C ARG A 82 -10.88 2.86 3.95
N SER A 83 -11.31 1.61 4.08
CA SER A 83 -11.58 0.99 5.38
C SER A 83 -10.39 0.20 5.92
N TYR A 84 -9.67 -0.52 5.07
CA TYR A 84 -8.48 -1.28 5.46
C TYR A 84 -7.59 -1.57 4.25
N ALA A 85 -6.32 -1.83 4.50
CA ALA A 85 -5.41 -2.46 3.55
C ALA A 85 -4.71 -3.62 4.25
N LEU A 86 -4.53 -4.73 3.56
CA LEU A 86 -3.81 -5.89 4.05
C LEU A 86 -2.61 -6.16 3.16
N THR A 87 -1.43 -5.98 3.71
CA THR A 87 -0.17 -6.30 3.05
C THR A 87 0.42 -7.55 3.68
N ARG A 88 0.57 -8.61 2.92
CA ARG A 88 1.20 -9.85 3.38
C ARG A 88 2.72 -9.67 3.47
N LYS A 89 3.39 -10.54 4.22
CA LYS A 89 4.86 -10.58 4.28
C LYS A 89 5.43 -10.68 2.86
N GLY A 90 6.35 -9.78 2.50
CA GLY A 90 6.98 -9.72 1.19
C GLY A 90 6.21 -8.94 0.10
N GLU A 91 4.98 -8.50 0.36
CA GLU A 91 4.11 -7.83 -0.63
C GLU A 91 4.11 -6.29 -0.48
N GLY A 92 4.89 -5.75 0.44
CA GLY A 92 5.03 -4.29 0.58
C GLY A 92 5.57 -3.66 -0.71
N GLN A 93 4.99 -2.53 -1.10
CA GLN A 93 5.47 -1.77 -2.25
C GLN A 93 6.86 -1.22 -1.95
N ARG A 94 7.87 -1.70 -2.67
CA ARG A 94 9.24 -1.22 -2.52
C ARG A 94 9.31 0.27 -2.88
N ILE A 95 9.94 1.06 -2.01
CA ILE A 95 10.31 2.45 -2.26
C ILE A 95 11.81 2.55 -2.54
N GLU A 96 12.26 3.65 -3.14
CA GLU A 96 13.66 3.82 -3.51
C GLU A 96 14.61 3.67 -2.31
N GLU A 97 15.78 3.12 -2.61
CA GLU A 97 16.85 2.91 -1.66
C GLU A 97 17.62 4.23 -1.48
N ALA A 98 17.65 4.74 -0.26
CA ALA A 98 18.45 5.91 0.10
C ALA A 98 19.34 5.55 1.31
N HIS A 99 20.59 6.04 1.32
CA HIS A 99 21.49 5.95 2.49
C HIS A 99 21.64 4.53 3.06
N HIS A 100 21.74 3.51 2.20
CA HIS A 100 21.82 2.09 2.59
C HIS A 100 20.57 1.53 3.25
N MET A 101 19.41 2.17 3.08
CA MET A 101 18.11 1.72 3.54
C MET A 101 17.25 1.29 2.36
N VAL A 102 16.52 0.19 2.55
CA VAL A 102 15.49 -0.26 1.62
C VAL A 102 14.16 -0.17 2.35
N GLY A 103 13.22 0.57 1.80
CA GLY A 103 11.91 0.76 2.37
C GLY A 103 10.82 0.00 1.62
N TYR A 104 9.79 -0.40 2.37
CA TYR A 104 8.58 -1.00 1.81
C TYR A 104 7.35 -0.31 2.41
N ASN A 105 6.52 0.26 1.55
CA ASN A 105 5.27 0.86 1.94
C ASN A 105 4.24 -0.24 2.22
N LEU A 106 3.80 -0.35 3.48
CA LEU A 106 2.88 -1.40 3.94
C LEU A 106 1.40 -1.04 3.76
N ALA A 107 1.10 0.18 3.34
CA ALA A 107 -0.27 0.63 3.10
C ALA A 107 -0.39 1.39 1.77
N ALA A 108 0.30 0.90 0.72
CA ALA A 108 0.29 1.55 -0.60
C ALA A 108 -1.14 1.71 -1.14
N ASP A 109 -1.98 0.72 -0.88
CA ASP A 109 -3.35 0.62 -1.37
C ASP A 109 -4.39 1.26 -0.43
N PHE A 110 -3.96 1.91 0.66
CA PHE A 110 -4.88 2.61 1.56
C PHE A 110 -5.00 4.10 1.19
N ARG A 111 -6.26 4.58 1.06
CA ARG A 111 -6.54 5.97 0.70
C ARG A 111 -6.59 6.88 1.92
N ASN A 112 -6.20 8.15 1.73
CA ASN A 112 -6.28 9.19 2.77
C ASN A 112 -5.57 8.80 4.08
N ARG A 113 -4.39 8.21 3.96
CA ARG A 113 -3.56 7.84 5.11
C ARG A 113 -3.20 9.07 5.93
N ILE A 114 -3.38 8.97 7.25
CA ILE A 114 -2.87 9.94 8.23
C ILE A 114 -1.46 9.56 8.71
N ALA A 115 -1.04 8.32 8.48
CA ALA A 115 0.29 7.80 8.76
C ALA A 115 0.79 6.98 7.57
N LEU A 116 2.08 6.93 7.37
CA LEU A 116 2.75 6.13 6.34
C LEU A 116 3.50 4.98 7.04
N PRO A 117 2.90 3.78 7.17
CA PRO A 117 3.58 2.63 7.73
C PRO A 117 4.63 2.12 6.74
N LEU A 118 5.89 2.18 7.16
CA LEU A 118 7.03 1.69 6.40
C LEU A 118 7.68 0.52 7.14
N TYR A 119 8.10 -0.49 6.39
CA TYR A 119 9.07 -1.45 6.85
C TYR A 119 10.43 -1.09 6.26
N MET A 120 11.42 -0.85 7.11
CA MET A 120 12.74 -0.39 6.69
C MET A 120 13.79 -1.45 6.99
N GLU A 121 14.63 -1.74 6.01
CA GLU A 121 15.82 -2.57 6.15
C GLU A 121 17.06 -1.69 6.05
N ILE A 122 17.80 -1.57 7.16
CA ILE A 122 19.03 -0.79 7.23
C ILE A 122 20.21 -1.75 7.11
N LYS A 123 21.01 -1.62 6.04
CA LYS A 123 22.16 -2.47 5.81
C LYS A 123 23.32 -2.05 6.70
N TYR A 124 23.83 -3.00 7.50
CA TYR A 124 25.05 -2.78 8.28
C TYR A 124 26.24 -2.58 7.35
N ARG A 125 27.06 -1.57 7.64
CA ARG A 125 28.38 -1.36 7.05
C ARG A 125 29.43 -1.39 8.15
N PRO A 126 30.50 -2.22 8.01
CA PRO A 126 31.59 -2.21 8.98
C PRO A 126 32.20 -0.81 9.13
N GLY A 127 32.25 -0.31 10.35
CA GLY A 127 32.79 1.02 10.66
C GLY A 127 31.76 2.16 10.65
N ALA A 128 30.53 1.90 10.17
CA ALA A 128 29.48 2.94 10.14
C ALA A 128 29.14 3.50 11.54
N GLU A 129 29.34 2.73 12.59
CA GLU A 129 29.15 3.16 13.99
C GLU A 129 30.04 4.32 14.40
N PHE A 130 31.16 4.56 13.70
CA PHE A 130 32.11 5.66 13.92
C PHE A 130 31.91 6.82 12.95
N GLU A 131 31.06 6.68 11.94
CA GLU A 131 30.74 7.73 10.99
C GLU A 131 29.67 8.67 11.54
N ASP A 132 29.65 9.89 11.02
CA ASP A 132 28.54 10.81 11.25
C ASP A 132 27.28 10.31 10.54
N ILE A 133 26.15 10.37 11.25
CA ILE A 133 24.85 10.00 10.69
C ILE A 133 24.37 11.13 9.79
N GLU A 134 24.04 10.82 8.54
CA GLU A 134 23.38 11.75 7.66
C GLU A 134 21.98 12.07 8.19
N LEU A 135 21.71 13.36 8.44
CA LEU A 135 20.46 13.82 9.05
C LEU A 135 19.53 14.38 7.98
N VAL A 136 18.26 14.03 8.09
CA VAL A 136 17.16 14.55 7.28
C VAL A 136 16.13 15.25 8.15
N THR A 137 15.25 16.04 7.53
CA THR A 137 14.09 16.65 8.18
C THR A 137 12.90 16.56 7.27
N HIS A 138 11.71 16.40 7.83
CA HIS A 138 10.45 16.51 7.11
C HIS A 138 9.31 16.88 8.08
N GLU A 139 8.16 17.23 7.54
CA GLU A 139 6.98 17.52 8.35
C GLU A 139 6.39 16.25 8.96
N GLY A 140 5.81 16.38 10.16
CA GLY A 140 5.10 15.32 10.85
C GLY A 140 5.85 14.77 12.05
N GLN A 141 5.53 13.53 12.37
CA GLN A 141 6.10 12.80 13.50
C GLN A 141 6.47 11.40 13.05
N GLU A 142 7.52 10.83 13.62
CA GLU A 142 7.94 9.46 13.40
C GLU A 142 7.81 8.61 14.66
N CYS A 143 7.46 7.35 14.42
CA CYS A 143 7.47 6.30 15.43
C CYS A 143 8.27 5.13 14.88
N ASP A 144 9.48 4.93 15.41
CA ASP A 144 10.33 3.82 15.02
C ASP A 144 10.17 2.68 16.02
N ILE A 145 10.05 1.47 15.53
CA ILE A 145 10.04 0.26 16.33
C ILE A 145 11.10 -0.67 15.78
N VAL A 146 12.12 -0.99 16.57
CA VAL A 146 13.15 -1.93 16.17
C VAL A 146 12.60 -3.35 16.26
N ILE A 147 12.37 -3.96 15.10
CA ILE A 147 11.86 -5.33 15.04
C ILE A 147 12.99 -6.34 15.25
N ARG A 148 14.20 -6.02 14.75
CA ARG A 148 15.35 -6.92 14.81
C ARG A 148 16.66 -6.16 14.73
N GLY A 149 17.71 -6.67 15.39
CA GLY A 149 19.04 -6.09 15.37
C GLY A 149 19.17 -4.89 16.30
N GLN A 150 20.14 -4.03 16.00
CA GLN A 150 20.41 -2.80 16.73
C GLN A 150 20.65 -1.67 15.75
N MET A 151 20.12 -0.50 16.05
CA MET A 151 20.38 0.72 15.31
C MET A 151 20.84 1.86 16.22
N LYS A 152 21.73 2.70 15.71
CA LYS A 152 22.09 3.97 16.30
C LYS A 152 21.20 5.03 15.66
N ILE A 153 20.45 5.75 16.46
CA ILE A 153 19.60 6.87 16.02
C ILE A 153 20.17 8.17 16.56
N GLN A 154 20.11 9.21 15.75
CA GLN A 154 20.39 10.57 16.18
C GLN A 154 19.15 11.45 15.97
N ILE A 155 18.74 12.21 17.00
CA ILE A 155 17.63 13.16 16.97
C ILE A 155 18.16 14.48 17.53
N GLY A 156 18.33 15.48 16.67
CA GLY A 156 19.05 16.71 17.01
C GLY A 156 20.49 16.42 17.44
N SER A 157 20.81 16.79 18.67
CA SER A 157 22.13 16.55 19.27
C SER A 157 22.23 15.27 20.11
N LYS A 158 21.13 14.52 20.25
CA LYS A 158 21.08 13.30 21.06
C LYS A 158 21.26 12.07 20.19
N THR A 159 22.03 11.12 20.68
CA THR A 159 22.30 9.84 20.03
C THR A 159 22.01 8.71 20.99
N GLU A 160 21.26 7.72 20.54
CA GLU A 160 20.88 6.52 21.31
C GLU A 160 21.09 5.24 20.51
N ILE A 161 21.27 4.13 21.21
CA ILE A 161 21.28 2.79 20.63
C ILE A 161 19.98 2.10 20.95
N LEU A 162 19.19 1.81 19.93
CA LEU A 162 17.94 1.05 20.06
C LEU A 162 18.17 -0.41 19.68
N ARG A 163 17.52 -1.30 20.44
CA ARG A 163 17.56 -2.77 20.26
C ARG A 163 16.16 -3.28 19.89
N ALA A 164 16.09 -4.52 19.43
CA ALA A 164 14.81 -5.17 19.15
C ALA A 164 13.84 -5.04 20.34
N GLY A 165 12.66 -4.49 20.06
CA GLY A 165 11.61 -4.15 21.03
C GLY A 165 11.63 -2.69 21.50
N ASP A 166 12.72 -1.96 21.30
CA ASP A 166 12.78 -0.54 21.64
C ASP A 166 12.01 0.30 20.62
N THR A 167 11.52 1.45 21.08
CA THR A 167 10.72 2.40 20.29
C THR A 167 11.22 3.81 20.50
N SER A 168 11.32 4.60 19.43
CA SER A 168 11.48 6.05 19.48
C SER A 168 10.23 6.75 18.91
N TYR A 169 9.92 7.92 19.45
CA TYR A 169 8.85 8.78 18.95
C TYR A 169 9.28 10.24 19.03
N TYR A 170 9.22 10.95 17.92
CA TYR A 170 9.76 12.31 17.85
C TYR A 170 9.09 13.16 16.74
N ASP A 171 9.31 14.46 16.83
CA ASP A 171 8.95 15.42 15.79
C ASP A 171 10.00 15.38 14.68
N SER A 172 9.59 14.99 13.47
CA SER A 172 10.48 14.81 12.32
C SER A 172 11.01 16.11 11.73
N SER A 173 10.55 17.27 12.19
CA SER A 173 11.15 18.58 11.86
C SER A 173 12.50 18.78 12.54
N ILE A 174 12.81 18.01 13.59
CA ILE A 174 14.12 17.94 14.21
C ILE A 174 15.04 17.10 13.32
N PRO A 175 16.27 17.56 13.00
CA PRO A 175 17.22 16.79 12.22
C PRO A 175 17.44 15.40 12.84
N HIS A 176 17.19 14.35 12.07
CA HIS A 176 17.25 12.98 12.54
C HIS A 176 17.82 12.04 11.48
N GLY A 177 18.32 10.90 11.93
CA GLY A 177 18.86 9.87 11.05
C GLY A 177 19.25 8.64 11.83
N MET A 178 19.47 7.52 11.13
CA MET A 178 19.75 6.24 11.76
C MET A 178 20.67 5.36 10.91
N ILE A 179 21.43 4.50 11.59
CA ILE A 179 22.32 3.50 10.96
C ILE A 179 22.22 2.18 11.71
N ALA A 180 22.43 1.07 11.01
CA ALA A 180 22.58 -0.24 11.64
C ALA A 180 23.97 -0.36 12.30
N VAL A 181 24.02 -0.89 13.54
CA VAL A 181 25.27 -1.08 14.30
C VAL A 181 25.62 -2.54 14.56
N ASP A 182 24.82 -3.48 14.06
CA ASP A 182 25.16 -4.91 14.10
C ASP A 182 24.86 -5.61 12.76
N LYS A 183 25.46 -6.81 12.58
CA LYS A 183 25.34 -7.61 11.36
C LYS A 183 24.03 -8.42 11.24
N LEU A 184 23.14 -8.34 12.21
CA LEU A 184 21.95 -9.22 12.32
C LEU A 184 20.76 -8.77 11.48
N THR A 185 20.94 -7.87 10.54
CA THR A 185 19.92 -7.49 9.55
C THR A 185 19.81 -8.55 8.45
N LEU A 186 19.17 -9.69 8.77
CA LEU A 186 18.68 -10.58 7.71
C LEU A 186 17.33 -10.05 7.22
N PRO A 187 17.10 -10.01 5.89
CA PRO A 187 15.85 -9.50 5.36
C PRO A 187 14.66 -10.31 5.88
N LEU A 188 13.63 -9.61 6.37
CA LEU A 188 12.35 -10.21 6.74
C LEU A 188 11.54 -10.60 5.48
N TYR A 189 11.97 -10.09 4.32
CA TYR A 189 11.38 -10.27 3.01
C TYR A 189 12.29 -11.11 2.10
N ALA A 190 12.53 -12.34 2.48
CA ALA A 190 13.12 -13.37 1.63
C ALA A 190 12.21 -14.61 1.64
#